data_3c79f377b75372cb767600a7131cdffc
#
_entry.id   3c79f377b75372cb767600a7131cdffc
#
_cell.length_a   1.000
_cell.length_b   1.000
_cell.length_c   1.000
_cell.angle_alpha   90.00
_cell.angle_beta   90.00
_cell.angle_gamma   90.00
#
_symmetry.space_group_name_H-M   'P 1'
#
loop_
_entity.id
_entity.type
_entity.pdbx_description
1 polymer ?
#
loop_
_entity_poly.entity_id
_entity_poly.type
_entity_poly.pdbx_seq_one_letter_code
_entity_poly.pdbx_strand_id
1 'polypeptide(L)'
;MGREAERRAAGSFRGWPDRSADPGTVVLDFVEVHPYSPPVLEITVNGFRTKVQTPAGKNSSYFQNRTTDSHDLAVSVALPEGTLQVGENRVSVRNDSGSWVVWDALTLTADAPVTASKLRDKVELLGAKSSPALMYGEGQELLQPVRMQIANWGAAREAEWGYDGRKGGKIRLERGLNQIEAGIPESFSGREVTVAVQAGNKPAGSVSVRLDTVDKWTIYLVQHTHTDIGYTKPQTEILTEHLRYIDYAVEYCEMTERYPDDSKFRWTCETAWAVKEWLRIRPEEQVRKFMKYVRNGQIEVTAMFFNMSELSGENAYKAFLAPVGMFKRYGLPVSTAMQNDVNGVAWCLADYLPDLGVRYLTMGSNNHRALIPFEGPTVYKWESPSGKSLISYRSDHYLSLIHI
;
A
#
# COMPACT_ATOMS: atom_id res chain seq x y z
N MET A 1 11.99 2.18 -9.23
CA MET A 1 13.15 2.01 -8.32
C MET A 1 12.62 1.97 -6.90
N GLY A 2 12.44 0.74 -6.36
CA GLY A 2 11.96 0.56 -5.00
C GLY A 2 13.02 1.02 -4.01
N ARG A 3 12.71 2.02 -3.21
CA ARG A 3 13.51 2.34 -2.04
C ARG A 3 13.29 1.23 -1.01
N GLU A 4 14.37 0.49 -0.75
CA GLU A 4 14.47 -0.52 0.29
C GLU A 4 13.98 0.04 1.62
N ALA A 5 12.85 -0.48 2.10
CA ALA A 5 12.49 -0.33 3.50
C ALA A 5 13.45 -1.21 4.30
N GLU A 6 14.51 -0.64 4.84
CA GLU A 6 15.37 -1.31 5.82
C GLU A 6 14.53 -1.72 7.04
N ARG A 7 14.00 -2.93 7.02
CA ARG A 7 13.40 -3.52 8.20
C ARG A 7 14.52 -4.09 9.05
N ARG A 8 14.99 -3.32 10.03
CA ARG A 8 15.88 -3.79 11.08
C ARG A 8 15.01 -4.24 12.25
N ALA A 9 15.08 -5.50 12.60
CA ALA A 9 14.66 -5.94 13.91
C ALA A 9 15.90 -5.91 14.82
N ALA A 10 15.84 -5.16 15.91
CA ALA A 10 16.86 -5.14 16.93
C ALA A 10 16.23 -5.54 18.26
N GLY A 11 16.82 -6.50 18.93
CA GLY A 11 16.46 -6.90 20.27
C GLY A 11 17.68 -6.90 21.17
N SER A 12 17.49 -6.57 22.43
CA SER A 12 18.51 -6.77 23.45
C SER A 12 18.00 -7.78 24.48
N PHE A 13 18.82 -8.72 24.86
CA PHE A 13 18.52 -9.66 25.93
C PHE A 13 19.64 -9.64 26.98
N ARG A 14 19.26 -9.89 28.22
CA ARG A 14 20.18 -9.99 29.34
C ARG A 14 20.06 -11.35 29.95
N GLY A 15 21.17 -12.00 30.20
CA GLY A 15 21.18 -13.28 30.86
C GLY A 15 22.17 -14.27 30.26
N TRP A 16 23.43 -13.89 30.18
CA TRP A 16 24.51 -14.80 29.87
C TRP A 16 25.25 -15.19 31.16
N PRO A 17 25.69 -16.45 31.32
CA PRO A 17 26.43 -16.88 32.50
C PRO A 17 27.76 -16.12 32.67
N ASP A 18 28.30 -16.12 33.88
CA ASP A 18 29.47 -15.37 34.31
C ASP A 18 30.78 -15.73 33.58
N ARG A 19 30.71 -16.60 32.56
CA ARG A 19 31.85 -16.99 31.71
C ARG A 19 31.59 -16.51 30.27
N SER A 20 32.40 -15.61 29.80
CA SER A 20 32.37 -15.01 28.47
C SER A 20 32.85 -15.88 27.32
N ALA A 21 32.97 -17.21 27.53
CA ALA A 21 33.70 -18.09 26.63
C ALA A 21 32.89 -19.18 25.93
N ASP A 22 31.58 -19.30 26.19
CA ASP A 22 30.81 -20.37 25.57
C ASP A 22 30.23 -19.94 24.21
N PRO A 23 30.44 -20.76 23.15
CA PRO A 23 29.84 -20.49 21.84
C PRO A 23 28.30 -20.54 21.92
N GLY A 24 27.64 -19.60 21.27
CA GLY A 24 26.19 -19.55 21.15
C GLY A 24 25.75 -19.78 19.73
N THR A 25 24.48 -20.06 19.54
CA THR A 25 23.86 -20.14 18.21
C THR A 25 22.62 -19.27 18.17
N VAL A 26 22.53 -18.42 17.15
CA VAL A 26 21.30 -17.68 16.82
C VAL A 26 20.53 -18.51 15.80
N VAL A 27 19.27 -18.82 16.11
CA VAL A 27 18.34 -19.50 15.23
C VAL A 27 17.23 -18.54 14.84
N LEU A 28 16.99 -18.43 13.55
CA LEU A 28 15.89 -17.67 12.96
C LEU A 28 14.90 -18.67 12.36
N ASP A 29 13.70 -18.71 12.92
CA ASP A 29 12.61 -19.54 12.42
C ASP A 29 11.69 -18.70 11.52
N PHE A 30 11.34 -19.22 10.35
CA PHE A 30 10.54 -18.53 9.35
C PHE A 30 9.20 -19.22 9.14
N VAL A 31 8.16 -18.41 9.05
CA VAL A 31 6.84 -18.89 8.60
C VAL A 31 6.87 -19.13 7.10
N GLU A 32 7.51 -18.21 6.35
CA GLU A 32 7.60 -18.30 4.89
C GLU A 32 8.78 -17.47 4.36
N VAL A 33 9.31 -17.87 3.22
CA VAL A 33 10.40 -17.20 2.51
C VAL A 33 10.04 -17.13 1.02
N HIS A 34 10.40 -16.04 0.36
CA HIS A 34 10.13 -15.87 -1.07
C HIS A 34 10.72 -17.03 -1.90
N PRO A 35 9.92 -17.74 -2.72
CA PRO A 35 10.34 -19.00 -3.35
C PRO A 35 11.37 -18.82 -4.47
N TYR A 36 11.33 -17.71 -5.19
CA TYR A 36 12.18 -17.48 -6.37
C TYR A 36 13.31 -16.49 -6.12
N SER A 37 13.26 -15.74 -5.04
CA SER A 37 14.26 -14.75 -4.65
C SER A 37 14.40 -14.72 -3.13
N PRO A 38 14.84 -15.83 -2.52
CA PRO A 38 15.02 -15.90 -1.08
C PRO A 38 16.07 -14.89 -0.63
N PRO A 39 15.83 -14.15 0.47
CA PRO A 39 16.74 -13.10 0.90
C PRO A 39 18.05 -13.62 1.47
N VAL A 40 19.09 -12.82 1.32
CA VAL A 40 20.32 -12.91 2.11
C VAL A 40 20.13 -12.02 3.34
N LEU A 41 20.23 -12.60 4.53
CA LEU A 41 20.13 -11.85 5.78
C LEU A 41 21.54 -11.55 6.32
N GLU A 42 21.76 -10.30 6.66
CA GLU A 42 22.92 -9.89 7.46
C GLU A 42 22.54 -9.93 8.93
N ILE A 43 23.24 -10.76 9.69
CA ILE A 43 23.04 -10.92 11.13
C ILE A 43 24.24 -10.31 11.84
N THR A 44 23.95 -9.41 12.76
CA THR A 44 24.98 -8.79 13.61
C THR A 44 24.65 -9.06 15.07
N VAL A 45 25.59 -9.65 15.79
CA VAL A 45 25.52 -9.85 17.25
C VAL A 45 26.69 -9.12 17.88
N ASN A 46 26.41 -8.08 18.65
CA ASN A 46 27.42 -7.15 19.17
C ASN A 46 28.36 -6.67 18.03
N GLY A 47 29.61 -7.06 18.02
CA GLY A 47 30.58 -6.72 16.96
C GLY A 47 30.73 -7.77 15.86
N PHE A 48 30.18 -8.99 16.05
CA PHE A 48 30.22 -10.05 15.05
C PHE A 48 29.19 -9.82 13.95
N ARG A 49 29.60 -9.95 12.70
CA ARG A 49 28.71 -9.79 11.55
C ARG A 49 28.89 -10.96 10.57
N THR A 50 27.79 -11.52 10.10
CA THR A 50 27.77 -12.56 9.08
C THR A 50 26.58 -12.39 8.14
N LYS A 51 26.68 -12.98 6.96
CA LYS A 51 25.57 -13.08 5.99
C LYS A 51 25.17 -14.52 5.81
N VAL A 52 23.89 -14.76 5.73
CA VAL A 52 23.34 -16.11 5.55
C VAL A 52 22.23 -16.08 4.50
N GLN A 53 22.29 -17.04 3.58
CA GLN A 53 21.25 -17.26 2.59
C GLN A 53 20.08 -17.99 3.26
N THR A 54 18.88 -17.45 3.16
CA THR A 54 17.69 -18.18 3.61
C THR A 54 17.35 -19.32 2.65
N PRO A 55 16.77 -20.42 3.13
CA PRO A 55 16.20 -21.43 2.24
C PRO A 55 15.05 -20.83 1.43
N ALA A 56 14.79 -21.36 0.24
CA ALA A 56 13.63 -20.97 -0.55
C ALA A 56 12.35 -21.53 0.05
N GLY A 57 11.32 -20.71 0.15
CA GLY A 57 9.98 -21.11 0.55
C GLY A 57 9.23 -21.86 -0.55
N LYS A 58 7.99 -22.24 -0.29
CA LYS A 58 7.16 -23.04 -1.22
C LYS A 58 6.04 -22.24 -1.89
N ASN A 59 6.10 -20.92 -1.85
CA ASN A 59 5.04 -20.04 -2.39
C ASN A 59 3.68 -20.31 -1.75
N SER A 60 3.68 -20.36 -0.46
CA SER A 60 2.54 -20.88 0.25
C SER A 60 1.42 -19.87 0.40
N SER A 61 0.44 -20.39 0.60
CA SER A 61 -0.76 -20.31 1.41
C SER A 61 -0.82 -19.23 2.50
N TYR A 62 0.29 -18.65 2.99
CA TYR A 62 0.20 -17.55 3.97
C TYR A 62 -0.64 -16.39 3.44
N PHE A 63 -0.46 -16.03 2.18
CA PHE A 63 -1.28 -15.00 1.52
C PHE A 63 -2.63 -15.52 1.01
N GLN A 64 -2.85 -16.82 0.99
CA GLN A 64 -4.06 -17.47 0.51
C GLN A 64 -4.94 -18.02 1.63
N ASN A 65 -4.66 -17.68 2.88
CA ASN A 65 -5.39 -18.15 4.06
C ASN A 65 -5.45 -19.70 4.23
N ARG A 66 -4.47 -20.42 3.72
CA ARG A 66 -4.34 -21.87 3.88
C ARG A 66 -3.29 -22.17 4.96
N THR A 67 -3.75 -22.49 6.15
CA THR A 67 -2.90 -22.71 7.35
C THR A 67 -2.27 -24.11 7.45
N THR A 68 -2.39 -24.95 6.42
CA THR A 68 -2.06 -26.37 6.54
C THR A 68 -0.63 -26.73 6.18
N ASP A 69 0.15 -25.81 5.63
CA ASP A 69 1.52 -26.09 5.17
C ASP A 69 2.54 -25.22 5.92
N SER A 70 2.59 -25.33 7.26
CA SER A 70 3.72 -24.78 8.01
C SER A 70 5.00 -25.45 7.54
N HIS A 71 5.98 -24.67 7.14
CA HIS A 71 7.28 -25.17 6.74
C HIS A 71 8.28 -24.91 7.86
N ASP A 72 8.98 -25.92 8.27
CA ASP A 72 10.12 -25.81 9.17
C ASP A 72 11.30 -25.19 8.38
N LEU A 73 11.22 -23.88 8.17
CA LEU A 73 12.27 -23.09 7.55
C LEU A 73 13.05 -22.39 8.66
N ALA A 74 14.28 -22.76 8.86
CA ALA A 74 15.14 -22.15 9.86
C ALA A 74 16.54 -21.90 9.32
N VAL A 75 17.20 -20.89 9.90
CA VAL A 75 18.61 -20.63 9.68
C VAL A 75 19.31 -20.55 11.03
N SER A 76 20.39 -21.28 11.18
CA SER A 76 21.22 -21.30 12.38
C SER A 76 22.58 -20.65 12.10
N VAL A 77 22.98 -19.74 12.97
CA VAL A 77 24.28 -19.06 12.89
C VAL A 77 25.04 -19.30 14.19
N ALA A 78 26.13 -20.05 14.08
CA ALA A 78 27.06 -20.23 15.20
C ALA A 78 27.81 -18.91 15.47
N LEU A 79 27.87 -18.52 16.71
CA LEU A 79 28.58 -17.31 17.16
C LEU A 79 29.98 -17.70 17.59
N PRO A 80 31.04 -16.98 17.19
CA PRO A 80 32.39 -17.17 17.72
C PRO A 80 32.43 -16.96 19.23
N GLU A 81 33.36 -17.65 19.85
CA GLU A 81 33.67 -17.50 21.27
C GLU A 81 33.92 -16.01 21.60
N GLY A 82 33.39 -15.53 22.72
CA GLY A 82 33.52 -14.16 23.14
C GLY A 82 32.57 -13.14 22.44
N THR A 83 31.73 -13.60 21.49
CA THR A 83 30.73 -12.72 20.85
C THR A 83 29.66 -12.29 21.84
N LEU A 84 29.21 -13.19 22.69
CA LEU A 84 28.24 -12.89 23.74
C LEU A 84 28.92 -12.36 24.99
N GLN A 85 28.28 -11.39 25.62
CA GLN A 85 28.81 -10.67 26.77
C GLN A 85 27.92 -10.88 27.99
N VAL A 86 28.52 -10.81 29.17
CA VAL A 86 27.75 -10.74 30.40
C VAL A 86 26.92 -9.45 30.40
N GLY A 87 25.60 -9.56 30.54
CA GLY A 87 24.68 -8.43 30.54
C GLY A 87 23.95 -8.23 29.22
N GLU A 88 24.03 -7.06 28.64
CA GLU A 88 23.28 -6.70 27.43
C GLU A 88 23.98 -7.17 26.15
N ASN A 89 23.24 -7.91 25.33
CA ASN A 89 23.70 -8.32 24.00
C ASN A 89 22.73 -7.75 22.96
N ARG A 90 23.25 -7.20 21.88
CA ARG A 90 22.46 -6.61 20.80
C ARG A 90 22.52 -7.51 19.58
N VAL A 91 21.34 -7.95 19.12
CA VAL A 91 21.16 -8.68 17.87
C VAL A 91 20.45 -7.78 16.86
N SER A 92 20.94 -7.73 15.65
CA SER A 92 20.34 -7.02 14.53
C SER A 92 20.27 -7.96 13.32
N VAL A 93 19.12 -8.02 12.67
CA VAL A 93 18.89 -8.76 11.43
C VAL A 93 18.46 -7.78 10.36
N ARG A 94 19.17 -7.76 9.23
CA ARG A 94 18.88 -6.90 8.08
C ARG A 94 18.71 -7.78 6.85
N ASN A 95 17.69 -7.49 6.04
CA ASN A 95 17.62 -8.05 4.70
C ASN A 95 18.63 -7.30 3.81
N ASP A 96 19.66 -7.98 3.36
CA ASP A 96 20.75 -7.40 2.58
C ASP A 96 20.45 -7.44 1.08
N SER A 97 19.80 -8.52 0.62
CA SER A 97 19.38 -8.68 -0.78
C SER A 97 18.30 -9.76 -0.90
N GLY A 98 17.70 -9.85 -2.08
CA GLY A 98 16.57 -10.75 -2.32
C GLY A 98 15.23 -10.10 -1.99
N SER A 99 14.18 -10.90 -1.86
CA SER A 99 12.82 -10.42 -1.66
C SER A 99 12.42 -10.48 -0.17
N TRP A 100 11.20 -10.88 0.13
CA TRP A 100 10.64 -10.86 1.47
C TRP A 100 10.87 -12.17 2.23
N VAL A 101 10.83 -12.07 3.56
CA VAL A 101 10.76 -13.17 4.51
C VAL A 101 9.76 -12.83 5.61
N VAL A 102 9.00 -13.82 6.05
CA VAL A 102 8.12 -13.75 7.22
C VAL A 102 8.69 -14.67 8.27
N TRP A 103 9.06 -14.15 9.40
CA TRP A 103 9.69 -14.89 10.48
C TRP A 103 8.80 -14.96 11.73
N ASP A 104 8.97 -16.05 12.47
CA ASP A 104 8.21 -16.36 13.67
C ASP A 104 9.03 -16.07 14.93
N ALA A 105 10.20 -16.66 15.02
CA ALA A 105 11.01 -16.55 16.21
C ALA A 105 12.49 -16.28 15.92
N LEU A 106 13.13 -15.63 16.87
CA LEU A 106 14.57 -15.54 17.00
C LEU A 106 14.95 -16.16 18.34
N THR A 107 15.72 -17.24 18.30
CA THR A 107 16.14 -17.99 19.47
C THR A 107 17.65 -17.90 19.61
N LEU A 108 18.13 -17.69 20.83
CA LEU A 108 19.53 -17.86 21.18
C LEU A 108 19.69 -19.13 22.01
N THR A 109 20.52 -20.04 21.52
CA THR A 109 20.89 -21.24 22.23
C THR A 109 22.36 -21.17 22.66
N ALA A 110 22.69 -21.83 23.76
CA ALA A 110 24.06 -22.00 24.25
C ALA A 110 24.24 -23.40 24.85
N ASP A 111 25.44 -23.91 24.77
CA ASP A 111 25.78 -25.23 25.31
C ASP A 111 25.89 -25.24 26.85
N ALA A 112 25.99 -24.07 27.48
CA ALA A 112 26.03 -23.91 28.93
C ALA A 112 24.65 -23.54 29.50
N PRO A 113 24.33 -23.89 30.74
CA PRO A 113 23.09 -23.51 31.40
C PRO A 113 23.01 -21.97 31.54
N VAL A 114 22.04 -21.40 30.86
CA VAL A 114 21.76 -19.93 30.93
C VAL A 114 20.95 -19.66 32.18
N THR A 115 21.51 -18.91 33.13
CA THR A 115 20.76 -18.42 34.28
C THR A 115 20.14 -17.06 33.90
N ALA A 116 18.85 -17.04 33.63
CA ALA A 116 18.14 -15.80 33.37
C ALA A 116 18.13 -14.95 34.65
N SER A 117 18.84 -13.82 34.66
CA SER A 117 18.66 -12.82 35.70
C SER A 117 17.34 -12.11 35.49
N LYS A 118 16.66 -11.68 36.59
CA LYS A 118 15.48 -10.83 36.49
C LYS A 118 15.83 -9.60 35.64
N LEU A 119 15.09 -9.38 34.55
CA LEU A 119 15.16 -8.16 33.78
C LEU A 119 14.98 -6.98 34.73
N ARG A 120 15.91 -6.02 34.73
CA ARG A 120 15.77 -4.81 35.54
C ARG A 120 14.55 -4.04 35.01
N ASP A 121 13.81 -3.43 35.93
CA ASP A 121 12.75 -2.49 35.62
C ASP A 121 13.34 -1.25 34.91
N LYS A 122 13.41 -1.27 33.59
CA LYS A 122 14.03 -0.25 32.74
C LYS A 122 13.11 0.07 31.57
N VAL A 123 13.02 1.34 31.22
CA VAL A 123 12.47 1.81 29.94
C VAL A 123 13.61 2.32 29.09
N GLU A 124 13.59 2.05 27.80
CA GLU A 124 14.65 2.46 26.88
C GLU A 124 14.08 2.83 25.52
N LEU A 125 14.38 4.05 25.05
CA LEU A 125 14.11 4.46 23.68
C LEU A 125 15.16 3.84 22.76
N LEU A 126 14.75 2.87 21.94
CA LEU A 126 15.64 2.13 21.05
C LEU A 126 15.89 2.87 19.73
N GLY A 127 14.94 3.70 19.30
CA GLY A 127 15.04 4.49 18.08
C GLY A 127 13.75 5.23 17.79
N ALA A 128 13.85 6.20 16.88
CA ALA A 128 12.70 6.89 16.32
C ALA A 128 12.95 7.23 14.86
N LYS A 129 11.88 7.31 14.07
CA LYS A 129 11.93 7.63 12.64
C LYS A 129 10.70 8.44 12.26
N SER A 130 10.89 9.48 11.45
CA SER A 130 9.79 10.23 10.86
C SER A 130 9.13 9.46 9.72
N SER A 131 7.86 9.74 9.50
CA SER A 131 7.11 9.30 8.31
C SER A 131 7.09 10.43 7.28
N PRO A 132 7.20 10.15 5.97
CA PRO A 132 7.08 11.14 4.90
C PRO A 132 5.60 11.46 4.62
N ALA A 133 4.83 11.77 5.68
CA ALA A 133 3.40 12.06 5.61
C ALA A 133 3.05 13.13 6.64
N LEU A 134 1.90 13.77 6.44
CA LEU A 134 1.29 14.67 7.41
C LEU A 134 -0.05 14.11 7.86
N MET A 135 -0.42 14.39 9.11
CA MET A 135 -1.73 14.05 9.68
C MET A 135 -2.31 15.27 10.38
N TYR A 136 -3.62 15.32 10.52
CA TYR A 136 -4.26 16.34 11.33
C TYR A 136 -4.27 15.93 12.81
N GLY A 137 -3.82 16.83 13.68
CA GLY A 137 -4.02 16.71 15.11
C GLY A 137 -5.47 17.05 15.52
N GLU A 138 -5.77 16.90 16.81
CA GLU A 138 -7.11 17.17 17.36
C GLU A 138 -7.55 18.63 17.14
N GLY A 139 -6.62 19.57 17.13
CA GLY A 139 -6.83 21.00 16.85
C GLY A 139 -6.79 21.38 15.38
N GLN A 140 -6.85 20.43 14.45
CA GLN A 140 -6.69 20.64 13.00
C GLN A 140 -5.31 21.17 12.57
N GLU A 141 -4.33 21.15 13.48
CA GLU A 141 -2.92 21.44 13.14
C GLU A 141 -2.32 20.29 12.33
N LEU A 142 -1.42 20.61 11.41
CA LEU A 142 -0.67 19.59 10.65
C LEU A 142 0.54 19.11 11.47
N LEU A 143 0.59 17.79 11.65
CA LEU A 143 1.62 17.08 12.37
C LEU A 143 2.34 16.11 11.45
N GLN A 144 3.66 16.00 11.57
CA GLN A 144 4.44 14.95 10.94
C GLN A 144 4.61 13.80 11.94
N PRO A 145 4.17 12.57 11.59
CA PRO A 145 4.29 11.42 12.47
C PRO A 145 5.74 11.02 12.69
N VAL A 146 6.09 10.78 13.95
CA VAL A 146 7.34 10.14 14.36
C VAL A 146 7.00 8.84 15.06
N ARG A 147 7.53 7.75 14.57
CA ARG A 147 7.34 6.41 15.12
C ARG A 147 8.53 6.07 16.00
N MET A 148 8.27 5.92 17.30
CA MET A 148 9.24 5.56 18.32
C MET A 148 9.18 4.07 18.63
N GLN A 149 10.32 3.44 18.78
CA GLN A 149 10.46 2.08 19.31
C GLN A 149 10.97 2.17 20.76
N ILE A 150 10.17 1.71 21.71
CA ILE A 150 10.45 1.82 23.13
C ILE A 150 10.34 0.46 23.79
N ALA A 151 11.41 0.02 24.45
CA ALA A 151 11.39 -1.20 25.24
C ALA A 151 11.04 -0.87 26.71
N ASN A 152 10.03 -1.57 27.24
CA ASN A 152 9.68 -1.52 28.67
C ASN A 152 9.87 -2.91 29.28
N TRP A 153 10.92 -3.08 30.04
CA TRP A 153 11.27 -4.36 30.68
C TRP A 153 10.52 -4.60 32.01
N GLY A 154 9.76 -3.59 32.48
CA GLY A 154 8.98 -3.69 33.70
C GLY A 154 7.49 -3.94 33.47
N ALA A 155 6.68 -3.65 34.50
CA ALA A 155 5.23 -3.66 34.38
C ALA A 155 4.75 -2.53 33.46
N ALA A 156 3.51 -2.65 32.95
CA ALA A 156 2.87 -1.59 32.17
C ALA A 156 2.88 -0.27 32.95
N ARG A 157 3.20 0.84 32.29
CA ARG A 157 3.36 2.16 32.90
C ARG A 157 3.08 3.30 31.94
N GLU A 158 2.87 4.48 32.51
CA GLU A 158 2.91 5.73 31.76
C GLU A 158 4.35 6.22 31.61
N ALA A 159 4.62 6.83 30.46
CA ALA A 159 5.82 7.57 30.16
C ALA A 159 5.45 8.90 29.49
N GLU A 160 6.39 9.83 29.44
CA GLU A 160 6.24 11.09 28.73
C GLU A 160 7.25 11.14 27.59
N TRP A 161 6.82 11.67 26.45
CA TRP A 161 7.72 11.95 25.35
C TRP A 161 7.77 13.45 25.06
N GLY A 162 8.82 13.87 24.40
CA GLY A 162 8.99 15.25 23.97
C GLY A 162 10.00 15.37 22.84
N TYR A 163 10.13 16.56 22.30
CA TYR A 163 11.06 16.90 21.23
C TYR A 163 11.67 18.29 21.45
N ASP A 164 12.97 18.44 21.23
CA ASP A 164 13.73 19.68 21.41
C ASP A 164 13.42 20.41 22.73
N GLY A 165 13.31 19.65 23.82
CA GLY A 165 12.97 20.18 25.16
C GLY A 165 11.50 20.56 25.35
N ARG A 166 10.65 20.38 24.32
CA ARG A 166 9.20 20.61 24.37
C ARG A 166 8.49 19.37 24.83
N LYS A 167 7.40 19.54 25.57
CA LYS A 167 6.53 18.44 25.97
C LYS A 167 5.67 18.00 24.79
N GLY A 168 5.77 16.72 24.41
CA GLY A 168 4.94 16.09 23.37
C GLY A 168 3.66 15.52 23.92
N GLY A 169 3.74 14.74 25.00
CA GLY A 169 2.55 14.14 25.61
C GLY A 169 2.87 12.91 26.47
N LYS A 170 1.80 12.30 26.96
CA LYS A 170 1.85 11.04 27.70
C LYS A 170 1.63 9.87 26.78
N ILE A 171 2.32 8.77 27.05
CA ILE A 171 2.22 7.51 26.32
C ILE A 171 2.11 6.36 27.34
N ARG A 172 1.33 5.35 27.00
CA ARG A 172 1.24 4.11 27.77
C ARG A 172 2.17 3.08 27.16
N LEU A 173 3.01 2.50 28.00
CA LEU A 173 3.95 1.45 27.62
C LEU A 173 3.53 0.13 28.26
N GLU A 174 3.24 -0.85 27.43
CA GLU A 174 3.06 -2.24 27.87
C GLU A 174 4.43 -2.91 28.07
N ARG A 175 4.46 -4.03 28.76
CA ARG A 175 5.70 -4.80 28.93
C ARG A 175 6.16 -5.35 27.58
N GLY A 176 7.43 -5.17 27.25
CA GLY A 176 8.05 -5.58 26.00
C GLY A 176 8.32 -4.42 25.06
N LEU A 177 8.31 -4.68 23.77
CA LEU A 177 8.55 -3.69 22.73
C LEU A 177 7.25 -2.95 22.39
N ASN A 178 7.29 -1.63 22.44
CA ASN A 178 6.20 -0.73 22.09
C ASN A 178 6.57 0.04 20.83
N GLN A 179 5.63 0.14 19.90
CA GLN A 179 5.71 1.05 18.75
C GLN A 179 4.70 2.17 18.98
N ILE A 180 5.20 3.37 19.22
CA ILE A 180 4.39 4.54 19.51
C ILE A 180 4.52 5.52 18.35
N GLU A 181 3.40 5.95 17.81
CA GLU A 181 3.35 7.02 16.82
C GLU A 181 2.89 8.31 17.50
N ALA A 182 3.64 9.38 17.29
CA ALA A 182 3.38 10.69 17.87
C ALA A 182 3.64 11.78 16.83
N GLY A 183 2.88 12.88 16.89
CA GLY A 183 2.96 13.94 15.90
C GLY A 183 3.84 15.11 16.36
N ILE A 184 4.75 15.56 15.50
CA ILE A 184 5.51 16.81 15.68
C ILE A 184 4.94 17.84 14.70
N PRO A 185 4.71 19.11 15.11
CA PRO A 185 4.15 20.12 14.23
C PRO A 185 4.92 20.27 12.91
N GLU A 186 4.20 20.43 11.78
CA GLU A 186 4.77 20.60 10.44
C GLU A 186 5.81 21.72 10.38
N SER A 187 5.70 22.74 11.24
CA SER A 187 6.65 23.85 11.31
C SER A 187 8.09 23.42 11.63
N PHE A 188 8.30 22.16 12.05
CA PHE A 188 9.61 21.55 12.25
C PHE A 188 10.09 20.75 11.02
N SER A 189 9.29 20.61 9.97
CA SER A 189 9.71 19.93 8.72
C SER A 189 10.98 20.53 8.15
N GLY A 190 11.83 19.68 7.59
CA GLY A 190 13.14 20.04 7.06
C GLY A 190 14.23 20.18 8.13
N ARG A 191 13.94 19.92 9.39
CA ARG A 191 14.89 20.04 10.51
C ARG A 191 15.22 18.70 11.11
N GLU A 192 16.31 18.67 11.84
CA GLU A 192 16.67 17.60 12.75
C GLU A 192 16.16 17.96 14.14
N VAL A 193 15.43 17.07 14.79
CA VAL A 193 14.85 17.26 16.12
C VAL A 193 15.31 16.14 17.05
N THR A 194 15.52 16.46 18.32
CA THR A 194 15.84 15.47 19.34
C THR A 194 14.56 14.98 20.00
N VAL A 195 14.18 13.74 19.75
CA VAL A 195 13.06 13.07 20.41
C VAL A 195 13.57 12.42 21.69
N ALA A 196 12.90 12.64 22.80
CA ALA A 196 13.25 12.10 24.10
C ALA A 196 12.05 11.42 24.77
N VAL A 197 12.32 10.38 25.56
CA VAL A 197 11.33 9.67 26.37
C VAL A 197 11.78 9.64 27.81
N GLN A 198 10.83 9.84 28.73
CA GLN A 198 11.04 9.81 30.17
C GLN A 198 9.97 8.91 30.83
N ALA A 199 10.38 8.01 31.69
CA ALA A 199 9.50 7.13 32.48
C ALA A 199 9.58 7.50 33.96
N GLY A 200 8.51 8.16 34.46
CA GLY A 200 8.57 8.85 35.76
C GLY A 200 9.66 9.92 35.77
N ASN A 201 10.53 9.93 36.76
CA ASN A 201 11.64 10.89 36.85
C ASN A 201 12.95 10.39 36.22
N LYS A 202 12.91 9.29 35.46
CA LYS A 202 14.11 8.71 34.85
C LYS A 202 14.08 8.88 33.34
N PRO A 203 15.13 9.42 32.70
CA PRO A 203 15.27 9.46 31.28
C PRO A 203 15.35 8.04 30.72
N ALA A 204 14.58 7.77 29.66
CA ALA A 204 14.59 6.50 28.94
C ALA A 204 15.45 6.54 27.66
N GLY A 205 15.95 7.70 27.31
CA GLY A 205 16.81 7.94 26.16
C GLY A 205 16.33 9.09 25.28
N SER A 206 17.22 9.49 24.38
CA SER A 206 16.93 10.47 23.33
C SER A 206 17.61 10.05 22.03
N VAL A 207 17.00 10.44 20.89
CA VAL A 207 17.51 10.13 19.56
C VAL A 207 17.25 11.33 18.63
N SER A 208 18.21 11.63 17.76
CA SER A 208 18.03 12.63 16.72
C SER A 208 17.22 12.04 15.55
N VAL A 209 16.22 12.78 15.09
CA VAL A 209 15.32 12.38 14.00
C VAL A 209 15.28 13.49 12.96
N ARG A 210 15.60 13.16 11.72
CA ARG A 210 15.39 14.06 10.59
C ARG A 210 13.91 14.08 10.22
N LEU A 211 13.28 15.26 10.29
CA LEU A 211 11.96 15.51 9.75
C LEU A 211 12.12 16.02 8.31
N ASP A 212 11.93 15.15 7.34
CA ASP A 212 12.00 15.55 5.93
C ASP A 212 10.82 16.44 5.56
N THR A 213 11.02 17.33 4.59
CA THR A 213 9.90 18.08 4.02
C THR A 213 8.90 17.15 3.36
N VAL A 214 7.63 17.36 3.62
CA VAL A 214 6.55 16.55 3.06
C VAL A 214 5.79 17.36 2.04
N ASP A 215 5.78 16.87 0.80
CA ASP A 215 4.98 17.47 -0.27
C ASP A 215 3.49 17.28 0.02
N LYS A 216 2.72 18.34 -0.22
CA LYS A 216 1.26 18.29 -0.09
C LYS A 216 0.67 17.88 -1.44
N TRP A 217 0.11 16.68 -1.47
CA TRP A 217 -0.49 16.11 -2.66
C TRP A 217 -2.01 16.25 -2.66
N THR A 218 -2.58 16.51 -3.81
CA THR A 218 -4.01 16.30 -4.02
C THR A 218 -4.19 14.94 -4.70
N ILE A 219 -4.86 14.02 -4.02
CA ILE A 219 -5.12 12.68 -4.54
C ILE A 219 -6.55 12.62 -5.05
N TYR A 220 -6.71 12.33 -6.34
CA TYR A 220 -8.00 12.10 -6.97
C TYR A 220 -8.28 10.60 -6.99
N LEU A 221 -9.31 10.17 -6.26
CA LEU A 221 -9.74 8.77 -6.23
C LEU A 221 -10.82 8.56 -7.30
N VAL A 222 -10.54 7.70 -8.27
CA VAL A 222 -11.48 7.30 -9.33
C VAL A 222 -11.96 5.89 -9.03
N GLN A 223 -13.13 5.78 -8.42
CA GLN A 223 -13.72 4.49 -8.03
C GLN A 223 -14.45 3.89 -9.23
N HIS A 224 -14.09 2.67 -9.58
CA HIS A 224 -14.74 1.90 -10.62
C HIS A 224 -14.60 0.39 -10.35
N THR A 225 -15.25 -0.43 -11.14
CA THR A 225 -15.05 -1.88 -11.16
C THR A 225 -14.48 -2.28 -12.50
N HIS A 226 -13.34 -2.96 -12.49
CA HIS A 226 -12.77 -3.50 -13.72
C HIS A 226 -13.71 -4.57 -14.33
N THR A 227 -13.84 -4.54 -15.66
CA THR A 227 -14.78 -5.35 -16.40
C THR A 227 -14.06 -6.43 -17.21
N ASP A 228 -13.96 -7.63 -16.64
CA ASP A 228 -13.57 -8.86 -17.33
C ASP A 228 -14.80 -9.57 -17.85
N ILE A 229 -14.82 -9.96 -19.13
CA ILE A 229 -15.99 -10.57 -19.77
C ILE A 229 -15.65 -11.97 -20.29
N GLY A 230 -16.28 -12.99 -19.68
CA GLY A 230 -16.09 -14.39 -20.10
C GLY A 230 -14.73 -15.00 -19.72
N TYR A 231 -13.95 -14.28 -18.93
CA TYR A 231 -12.60 -14.64 -18.53
C TYR A 231 -12.56 -15.11 -17.06
N THR A 232 -12.97 -14.28 -16.12
CA THR A 232 -13.07 -14.61 -14.69
C THR A 232 -14.32 -15.41 -14.37
N LYS A 233 -15.42 -15.12 -15.10
CA LYS A 233 -16.73 -15.79 -14.99
C LYS A 233 -17.44 -15.79 -16.37
N PRO A 234 -18.46 -16.65 -16.55
CA PRO A 234 -19.31 -16.59 -17.73
C PRO A 234 -19.91 -15.21 -17.97
N GLN A 235 -20.04 -14.82 -19.23
CA GLN A 235 -20.53 -13.49 -19.63
C GLN A 235 -21.89 -13.14 -19.01
N THR A 236 -22.78 -14.12 -18.87
CA THR A 236 -24.11 -13.95 -18.28
C THR A 236 -24.07 -13.63 -16.79
N GLU A 237 -23.10 -14.18 -16.07
CA GLU A 237 -22.90 -13.90 -14.65
C GLU A 237 -22.25 -12.52 -14.43
N ILE A 238 -21.23 -12.21 -15.20
CA ILE A 238 -20.52 -10.92 -15.14
C ILE A 238 -21.48 -9.75 -15.41
N LEU A 239 -22.36 -9.87 -16.41
CA LEU A 239 -23.35 -8.84 -16.67
C LEU A 239 -24.21 -8.56 -15.43
N THR A 240 -24.72 -9.63 -14.81
CA THR A 240 -25.57 -9.49 -13.62
C THR A 240 -24.86 -8.79 -12.46
N GLU A 241 -23.57 -9.06 -12.27
CA GLU A 241 -22.77 -8.39 -11.26
C GLU A 241 -22.57 -6.90 -11.56
N HIS A 242 -22.20 -6.56 -12.78
CA HIS A 242 -22.02 -5.15 -13.18
C HIS A 242 -23.32 -4.34 -13.13
N LEU A 243 -24.46 -4.95 -13.45
CA LEU A 243 -25.76 -4.31 -13.25
C LEU A 243 -26.02 -3.99 -11.77
N ARG A 244 -25.65 -4.92 -10.87
CA ARG A 244 -25.78 -4.73 -9.42
C ARG A 244 -24.81 -3.65 -8.90
N TYR A 245 -23.60 -3.55 -9.44
CA TYR A 245 -22.66 -2.49 -9.07
C TYR A 245 -23.20 -1.10 -9.41
N ILE A 246 -23.91 -0.95 -10.53
CA ILE A 246 -24.59 0.30 -10.86
C ILE A 246 -25.75 0.58 -9.89
N ASP A 247 -26.52 -0.44 -9.48
CA ASP A 247 -27.55 -0.29 -8.46
C ASP A 247 -26.94 0.22 -7.15
N TYR A 248 -25.84 -0.38 -6.68
CA TYR A 248 -25.13 0.04 -5.48
C TYR A 248 -24.54 1.46 -5.63
N ALA A 249 -24.03 1.80 -6.80
CA ALA A 249 -23.51 3.16 -7.03
C ALA A 249 -24.63 4.21 -6.86
N VAL A 250 -25.82 3.94 -7.36
CA VAL A 250 -26.99 4.82 -7.17
C VAL A 250 -27.38 4.90 -5.69
N GLU A 251 -27.44 3.77 -5.00
CA GLU A 251 -27.74 3.70 -3.57
C GLU A 251 -26.74 4.49 -2.71
N TYR A 252 -25.42 4.30 -2.95
CA TYR A 252 -24.38 4.99 -2.20
C TYR A 252 -24.34 6.50 -2.50
N CYS A 253 -24.65 6.90 -3.73
CA CYS A 253 -24.84 8.30 -4.04
C CYS A 253 -26.03 8.89 -3.25
N GLU A 254 -27.13 8.15 -3.12
CA GLU A 254 -28.30 8.56 -2.33
C GLU A 254 -27.96 8.66 -0.84
N MET A 255 -27.27 7.66 -0.29
CA MET A 255 -26.85 7.63 1.13
C MET A 255 -25.91 8.81 1.49
N THR A 256 -25.06 9.22 0.57
CA THR A 256 -24.07 10.28 0.80
C THR A 256 -24.49 11.64 0.27
N GLU A 257 -25.73 11.80 -0.18
CA GLU A 257 -26.22 13.05 -0.81
C GLU A 257 -26.06 14.30 0.07
N ARG A 258 -26.18 14.12 1.40
CA ARG A 258 -26.06 15.21 2.38
C ARG A 258 -24.64 15.42 2.91
N TYR A 259 -23.67 14.64 2.44
CA TYR A 259 -22.28 14.79 2.86
C TYR A 259 -21.66 16.04 2.22
N PRO A 260 -20.57 16.58 2.79
CA PRO A 260 -19.75 17.58 2.11
C PRO A 260 -19.38 17.11 0.70
N ASP A 261 -19.21 18.02 -0.23
CA ASP A 261 -19.06 17.67 -1.64
C ASP A 261 -17.83 16.80 -1.94
N ASP A 262 -16.74 17.01 -1.22
CA ASP A 262 -15.51 16.22 -1.26
C ASP A 262 -15.63 14.83 -0.65
N SER A 263 -16.67 14.60 0.15
CA SER A 263 -16.92 13.35 0.89
C SER A 263 -18.08 12.53 0.31
N LYS A 264 -18.75 13.04 -0.74
CA LYS A 264 -19.79 12.29 -1.45
C LYS A 264 -19.24 11.10 -2.19
N PHE A 265 -19.99 10.02 -2.20
CA PHE A 265 -19.65 8.85 -3.03
C PHE A 265 -19.67 9.23 -4.51
N ARG A 266 -18.66 8.78 -5.25
CA ARG A 266 -18.56 8.92 -6.69
C ARG A 266 -18.22 7.58 -7.33
N TRP A 267 -18.68 7.39 -8.55
CA TRP A 267 -18.48 6.15 -9.28
C TRP A 267 -18.25 6.38 -10.77
N THR A 268 -17.30 5.67 -11.35
CA THR A 268 -17.08 5.67 -12.80
C THR A 268 -17.50 4.33 -13.38
N CYS A 269 -18.43 4.36 -14.33
CA CYS A 269 -18.79 3.18 -15.11
C CYS A 269 -17.74 2.95 -16.18
N GLU A 270 -16.86 1.98 -15.96
CA GLU A 270 -15.70 1.70 -16.83
C GLU A 270 -16.07 1.36 -18.27
N THR A 271 -17.17 0.62 -18.47
CA THR A 271 -17.61 0.21 -19.80
C THR A 271 -19.06 0.61 -20.07
N ALA A 272 -19.32 0.98 -21.31
CA ALA A 272 -20.66 1.36 -21.76
C ALA A 272 -21.64 0.18 -21.84
N TRP A 273 -21.14 -1.04 -21.94
CA TRP A 273 -21.95 -2.25 -22.04
C TRP A 273 -22.90 -2.43 -20.86
N ALA A 274 -22.39 -2.40 -19.66
CA ALA A 274 -23.18 -2.55 -18.46
C ALA A 274 -24.23 -1.45 -18.32
N VAL A 275 -23.84 -0.20 -18.61
CA VAL A 275 -24.77 0.96 -18.57
C VAL A 275 -25.88 0.82 -19.60
N LYS A 276 -25.56 0.42 -20.83
CA LYS A 276 -26.56 0.17 -21.88
C LYS A 276 -27.61 -0.85 -21.45
N GLU A 277 -27.17 -1.99 -20.94
CA GLU A 277 -28.08 -3.05 -20.50
C GLU A 277 -28.85 -2.65 -19.24
N TRP A 278 -28.22 -1.92 -18.32
CA TRP A 278 -28.87 -1.41 -17.12
C TRP A 278 -30.01 -0.42 -17.47
N LEU A 279 -29.77 0.52 -18.35
CA LEU A 279 -30.81 1.47 -18.84
C LEU A 279 -31.98 0.76 -19.53
N ARG A 280 -31.71 -0.39 -20.19
CA ARG A 280 -32.73 -1.16 -20.89
C ARG A 280 -33.69 -1.89 -19.97
N ILE A 281 -33.21 -2.35 -18.80
CA ILE A 281 -33.95 -3.29 -17.94
C ILE A 281 -34.42 -2.69 -16.63
N ARG A 282 -33.84 -1.56 -16.17
CA ARG A 282 -34.25 -0.96 -14.90
C ARG A 282 -35.50 -0.13 -15.04
N PRO A 283 -36.36 -0.07 -13.97
CA PRO A 283 -37.53 0.77 -13.92
C PRO A 283 -37.19 2.26 -14.13
N GLU A 284 -38.10 3.00 -14.72
CA GLU A 284 -37.91 4.43 -15.05
C GLU A 284 -37.52 5.29 -13.84
N GLU A 285 -38.02 4.95 -12.67
CA GLU A 285 -37.66 5.64 -11.43
C GLU A 285 -36.17 5.50 -11.09
N GLN A 286 -35.63 4.30 -11.21
CA GLN A 286 -34.19 4.06 -11.00
C GLN A 286 -33.35 4.76 -12.07
N VAL A 287 -33.80 4.74 -13.32
CA VAL A 287 -33.14 5.48 -14.40
C VAL A 287 -33.13 6.96 -14.11
N ARG A 288 -34.21 7.55 -13.61
CA ARG A 288 -34.24 8.96 -13.20
C ARG A 288 -33.23 9.27 -12.07
N LYS A 289 -33.11 8.39 -11.06
CA LYS A 289 -32.10 8.54 -10.00
C LYS A 289 -30.67 8.49 -10.56
N PHE A 290 -30.38 7.51 -11.38
CA PHE A 290 -29.08 7.40 -12.05
C PHE A 290 -28.74 8.66 -12.84
N MET A 291 -29.67 9.15 -13.66
CA MET A 291 -29.52 10.36 -14.45
C MET A 291 -29.30 11.62 -13.59
N LYS A 292 -29.91 11.69 -12.40
CA LYS A 292 -29.65 12.75 -11.43
C LYS A 292 -28.18 12.75 -11.01
N TYR A 293 -27.63 11.57 -10.67
CA TYR A 293 -26.26 11.44 -10.19
C TYR A 293 -25.21 11.59 -11.31
N VAL A 294 -25.58 11.28 -12.54
CA VAL A 294 -24.73 11.58 -13.70
C VAL A 294 -24.66 13.10 -13.93
N ARG A 295 -25.80 13.80 -13.88
CA ARG A 295 -25.85 15.24 -14.11
C ARG A 295 -25.13 16.05 -13.03
N ASN A 296 -25.12 15.59 -11.79
CA ASN A 296 -24.43 16.28 -10.70
C ASN A 296 -22.95 15.84 -10.55
N GLY A 297 -22.46 14.93 -11.42
CA GLY A 297 -21.06 14.51 -11.44
C GLY A 297 -20.67 13.46 -10.38
N GLN A 298 -21.63 12.82 -9.72
CA GLN A 298 -21.34 11.71 -8.81
C GLN A 298 -21.17 10.38 -9.55
N ILE A 299 -21.82 10.19 -10.69
CA ILE A 299 -21.63 9.05 -11.57
C ILE A 299 -21.11 9.52 -12.92
N GLU A 300 -20.04 8.94 -13.40
CA GLU A 300 -19.52 9.14 -14.75
C GLU A 300 -19.76 7.88 -15.61
N VAL A 301 -20.15 8.09 -16.86
CA VAL A 301 -20.28 7.05 -17.87
C VAL A 301 -19.19 7.26 -18.91
N THR A 302 -18.40 6.21 -19.17
CA THR A 302 -17.31 6.27 -20.15
C THR A 302 -17.67 5.68 -21.50
N ALA A 303 -16.88 5.99 -22.51
CA ALA A 303 -17.24 5.76 -23.91
C ALA A 303 -16.96 4.35 -24.42
N MET A 304 -15.97 3.65 -23.92
CA MET A 304 -15.61 2.34 -24.45
C MET A 304 -16.69 1.29 -24.14
N PHE A 305 -17.08 0.51 -25.15
CA PHE A 305 -18.09 -0.53 -24.96
C PHE A 305 -17.58 -1.66 -24.08
N PHE A 306 -16.35 -2.11 -24.34
CA PHE A 306 -15.57 -3.05 -23.54
C PHE A 306 -14.13 -2.56 -23.43
N ASN A 307 -13.33 -3.18 -22.59
CA ASN A 307 -11.87 -3.12 -22.65
C ASN A 307 -11.41 -3.97 -23.85
N MET A 308 -11.04 -3.34 -24.95
CA MET A 308 -10.71 -4.00 -26.22
C MET A 308 -9.53 -3.32 -26.89
N SER A 309 -8.46 -4.06 -27.13
CA SER A 309 -7.26 -3.53 -27.77
C SER A 309 -7.37 -3.38 -29.29
N GLU A 310 -8.04 -4.34 -29.94
CA GLU A 310 -8.08 -4.42 -31.40
C GLU A 310 -9.45 -4.84 -31.92
N LEU A 311 -9.87 -4.22 -32.99
CA LEU A 311 -11.01 -4.61 -33.80
C LEU A 311 -10.60 -4.59 -35.27
N SER A 312 -11.14 -5.48 -36.08
CA SER A 312 -10.86 -5.53 -37.49
C SER A 312 -11.82 -4.63 -38.28
N GLY A 313 -11.28 -3.53 -38.80
CA GLY A 313 -11.98 -2.65 -39.71
C GLY A 313 -12.84 -1.57 -39.08
N GLU A 314 -13.07 -0.52 -39.86
CA GLU A 314 -13.76 0.70 -39.44
C GLU A 314 -15.20 0.47 -38.97
N ASN A 315 -15.95 -0.39 -39.66
CA ASN A 315 -17.34 -0.66 -39.30
C ASN A 315 -17.46 -1.34 -37.92
N ALA A 316 -16.47 -2.16 -37.57
CA ALA A 316 -16.42 -2.79 -36.24
C ALA A 316 -16.23 -1.75 -35.14
N TYR A 317 -15.34 -0.77 -35.34
CA TYR A 317 -15.16 0.35 -34.42
C TYR A 317 -16.39 1.25 -34.29
N LYS A 318 -17.05 1.55 -35.41
CA LYS A 318 -18.31 2.34 -35.40
C LYS A 318 -19.42 1.60 -34.64
N ALA A 319 -19.56 0.31 -34.85
CA ALA A 319 -20.54 -0.52 -34.13
C ALA A 319 -20.21 -0.61 -32.63
N PHE A 320 -18.94 -0.75 -32.30
CA PHE A 320 -18.43 -0.78 -30.93
C PHE A 320 -18.71 0.51 -30.16
N LEU A 321 -18.61 1.66 -30.81
CA LEU A 321 -18.86 2.97 -30.21
C LEU A 321 -20.32 3.44 -30.33
N ALA A 322 -21.18 2.71 -31.02
CA ALA A 322 -22.58 3.08 -31.21
C ALA A 322 -23.37 3.36 -29.90
N PRO A 323 -23.14 2.65 -28.78
CA PRO A 323 -23.79 2.94 -27.50
C PRO A 323 -23.54 4.36 -27.00
N VAL A 324 -22.40 4.97 -27.28
CA VAL A 324 -22.08 6.35 -26.90
C VAL A 324 -23.04 7.33 -27.59
N GLY A 325 -23.35 7.12 -28.87
CA GLY A 325 -24.36 7.89 -29.58
C GLY A 325 -25.77 7.71 -29.00
N MET A 326 -26.08 6.50 -28.50
CA MET A 326 -27.34 6.25 -27.80
C MET A 326 -27.42 7.05 -26.48
N PHE A 327 -26.34 7.08 -25.69
CA PHE A 327 -26.30 7.83 -24.43
C PHE A 327 -26.58 9.32 -24.62
N LYS A 328 -26.11 9.92 -25.72
CA LYS A 328 -26.45 11.31 -26.07
C LYS A 328 -27.95 11.52 -26.21
N ARG A 329 -28.70 10.56 -26.77
CA ARG A 329 -30.16 10.63 -26.89
C ARG A 329 -30.87 10.58 -25.53
N TYR A 330 -30.28 9.94 -24.54
CA TYR A 330 -30.73 9.98 -23.14
C TYR A 330 -30.28 11.26 -22.39
N GLY A 331 -29.55 12.16 -23.04
CA GLY A 331 -28.99 13.36 -22.40
C GLY A 331 -27.87 13.01 -21.41
N LEU A 332 -27.20 11.87 -21.58
CA LEU A 332 -26.03 11.51 -20.81
C LEU A 332 -24.77 12.18 -21.39
N PRO A 333 -24.05 12.98 -20.63
CA PRO A 333 -22.75 13.48 -21.06
C PRO A 333 -21.73 12.34 -21.04
N VAL A 334 -21.03 12.13 -22.15
CA VAL A 334 -19.90 11.19 -22.23
C VAL A 334 -18.73 11.97 -22.80
N SER A 335 -17.80 12.33 -21.96
CA SER A 335 -16.61 13.12 -22.34
C SER A 335 -15.30 12.34 -22.19
N THR A 336 -15.35 11.21 -21.51
CA THR A 336 -14.18 10.40 -21.16
C THR A 336 -14.34 9.00 -21.75
N ALA A 337 -13.25 8.42 -22.23
CA ALA A 337 -13.08 7.02 -22.52
C ALA A 337 -12.12 6.41 -21.49
N MET A 338 -12.39 5.18 -21.08
CA MET A 338 -11.53 4.42 -20.19
C MET A 338 -11.24 3.07 -20.85
N GLN A 339 -9.94 2.69 -20.88
CA GLN A 339 -9.51 1.41 -21.41
C GLN A 339 -8.42 0.80 -20.53
N ASN A 340 -8.76 -0.25 -19.85
CA ASN A 340 -7.92 -0.89 -18.86
C ASN A 340 -7.64 -2.35 -19.23
N ASP A 341 -6.53 -2.88 -18.72
CA ASP A 341 -6.10 -4.28 -18.87
C ASP A 341 -5.86 -4.74 -20.31
N VAL A 342 -5.65 -3.83 -21.22
CA VAL A 342 -5.32 -4.11 -22.60
C VAL A 342 -4.00 -3.48 -23.02
N ASN A 343 -3.29 -4.11 -23.95
CA ASN A 343 -1.91 -3.76 -24.31
C ASN A 343 -1.79 -2.74 -25.44
N GLY A 344 -2.87 -2.08 -25.81
CA GLY A 344 -2.84 -1.08 -26.85
C GLY A 344 -4.18 -0.46 -27.13
N VAL A 345 -4.14 0.58 -27.92
CA VAL A 345 -5.30 1.35 -28.35
C VAL A 345 -5.14 1.67 -29.82
N ALA A 346 -6.14 1.35 -30.62
CA ALA A 346 -6.07 1.59 -32.06
C ALA A 346 -6.05 3.10 -32.37
N TRP A 347 -5.15 3.51 -33.23
CA TRP A 347 -4.95 4.93 -33.55
C TRP A 347 -6.19 5.62 -34.12
N CYS A 348 -7.05 4.89 -34.85
CA CYS A 348 -8.31 5.41 -35.36
C CYS A 348 -9.30 5.88 -34.27
N LEU A 349 -9.13 5.46 -33.03
CA LEU A 349 -9.94 5.96 -31.91
C LEU A 349 -9.69 7.46 -31.65
N ALA A 350 -8.52 7.97 -32.01
CA ALA A 350 -8.24 9.42 -31.97
C ALA A 350 -9.05 10.23 -33.00
N ASP A 351 -9.67 9.56 -33.99
CA ASP A 351 -10.66 10.15 -34.88
C ASP A 351 -12.09 9.97 -34.34
N TYR A 352 -12.45 8.74 -33.98
CA TYR A 352 -13.85 8.41 -33.68
C TYR A 352 -14.33 8.93 -32.34
N LEU A 353 -13.50 8.93 -31.32
CA LEU A 353 -13.86 9.41 -30.00
C LEU A 353 -14.18 10.93 -30.01
N PRO A 354 -13.34 11.80 -30.63
CA PRO A 354 -13.69 13.22 -30.78
C PRO A 354 -14.98 13.47 -31.56
N ASP A 355 -15.27 12.70 -32.59
CA ASP A 355 -16.55 12.80 -33.35
C ASP A 355 -17.77 12.53 -32.47
N LEU A 356 -17.60 11.69 -31.47
CA LEU A 356 -18.61 11.42 -30.45
C LEU A 356 -18.62 12.45 -29.30
N GLY A 357 -17.71 13.43 -29.31
CA GLY A 357 -17.55 14.46 -28.27
C GLY A 357 -16.76 14.00 -27.07
N VAL A 358 -16.09 12.86 -27.15
CA VAL A 358 -15.16 12.36 -26.13
C VAL A 358 -13.83 13.11 -26.29
N ARG A 359 -13.35 13.70 -25.21
CA ARG A 359 -12.15 14.54 -25.21
C ARG A 359 -10.99 13.97 -24.42
N TYR A 360 -11.27 13.00 -23.56
CA TYR A 360 -10.30 12.42 -22.65
C TYR A 360 -10.28 10.90 -22.78
N LEU A 361 -9.10 10.33 -22.71
CA LEU A 361 -8.89 8.87 -22.63
C LEU A 361 -7.96 8.55 -21.47
N THR A 362 -8.37 7.68 -20.58
CA THR A 362 -7.49 7.08 -19.60
C THR A 362 -7.16 5.64 -19.98
N MET A 363 -5.89 5.27 -19.83
CA MET A 363 -5.39 3.93 -20.14
C MET A 363 -4.62 3.37 -18.95
N GLY A 364 -5.03 2.17 -18.50
CA GLY A 364 -4.29 1.34 -17.58
C GLY A 364 -3.86 0.06 -18.27
N SER A 365 -2.68 0.05 -18.88
CA SER A 365 -2.23 -1.09 -19.69
C SER A 365 -1.86 -2.29 -18.83
N ASN A 366 -2.12 -3.49 -19.36
CA ASN A 366 -1.61 -4.74 -18.81
C ASN A 366 -0.13 -4.92 -19.19
N ASN A 367 0.74 -5.09 -18.22
CA ASN A 367 2.18 -5.21 -18.45
C ASN A 367 2.67 -6.65 -18.68
N HIS A 368 1.77 -7.64 -18.71
CA HIS A 368 2.14 -9.05 -18.85
C HIS A 368 2.58 -9.43 -20.27
N ARG A 369 2.13 -8.70 -21.29
CA ARG A 369 2.32 -9.09 -22.70
C ARG A 369 3.14 -8.11 -23.51
N ALA A 370 3.22 -6.86 -23.11
CA ALA A 370 3.99 -5.83 -23.79
C ALA A 370 4.49 -4.79 -22.79
N LEU A 371 5.53 -4.06 -23.17
CA LEU A 371 5.98 -2.90 -22.41
C LEU A 371 4.91 -1.81 -22.43
N ILE A 372 4.69 -1.20 -21.28
CA ILE A 372 3.80 -0.05 -21.18
C ILE A 372 4.50 1.16 -21.81
N PRO A 373 3.84 1.92 -22.69
CA PRO A 373 4.43 3.12 -23.26
C PRO A 373 4.71 4.16 -22.17
N PHE A 374 5.81 4.89 -22.33
CA PHE A 374 6.35 5.86 -21.36
C PHE A 374 6.90 5.22 -20.06
N GLU A 375 7.82 5.90 -19.41
CA GLU A 375 8.46 5.40 -18.18
C GLU A 375 7.58 5.50 -16.92
N GLY A 376 6.54 6.32 -16.95
CA GLY A 376 5.65 6.54 -15.80
C GLY A 376 4.29 7.10 -16.22
N PRO A 377 3.40 7.43 -15.27
CA PRO A 377 2.14 8.10 -15.55
C PRO A 377 2.37 9.35 -16.36
N THR A 378 1.69 9.48 -17.49
CA THR A 378 1.95 10.53 -18.46
C THR A 378 0.64 11.05 -19.06
N VAL A 379 0.52 12.38 -19.09
CA VAL A 379 -0.54 13.07 -19.84
C VAL A 379 0.04 13.51 -21.18
N TYR A 380 -0.64 13.22 -22.28
CA TYR A 380 -0.19 13.60 -23.62
C TYR A 380 -1.39 13.92 -24.54
N LYS A 381 -1.13 14.74 -25.54
CA LYS A 381 -2.07 14.96 -26.66
C LYS A 381 -1.90 13.80 -27.64
N TRP A 382 -2.95 13.03 -27.86
CA TRP A 382 -2.96 11.98 -28.88
C TRP A 382 -3.66 12.46 -30.13
N GLU A 383 -2.93 12.58 -31.22
CA GLU A 383 -3.39 13.14 -32.47
C GLU A 383 -3.50 12.05 -33.55
N SER A 384 -4.60 12.06 -34.30
CA SER A 384 -4.82 11.17 -35.41
C SER A 384 -4.21 11.72 -36.71
N PRO A 385 -4.07 10.92 -37.78
CA PRO A 385 -3.64 11.39 -39.09
C PRO A 385 -4.57 12.45 -39.71
N SER A 386 -5.83 12.53 -39.30
CA SER A 386 -6.77 13.56 -39.74
C SER A 386 -6.61 14.91 -39.04
N GLY A 387 -5.74 14.99 -38.02
CA GLY A 387 -5.55 16.17 -37.18
C GLY A 387 -6.51 16.31 -36.02
N LYS A 388 -7.44 15.37 -35.81
CA LYS A 388 -8.27 15.32 -34.60
C LYS A 388 -7.43 14.83 -33.43
N SER A 389 -7.81 15.23 -32.22
CA SER A 389 -7.03 14.85 -31.06
C SER A 389 -7.86 14.78 -29.78
N LEU A 390 -7.33 14.07 -28.81
CA LEU A 390 -7.84 14.01 -27.44
C LEU A 390 -6.68 14.06 -26.44
N ILE A 391 -6.98 14.38 -25.22
CA ILE A 391 -6.02 14.31 -24.12
C ILE A 391 -6.06 12.90 -23.56
N SER A 392 -4.91 12.26 -23.56
CA SER A 392 -4.76 10.91 -23.02
C SER A 392 -3.94 10.91 -21.75
N TYR A 393 -4.34 10.08 -20.79
CA TYR A 393 -3.60 9.82 -19.57
C TYR A 393 -3.26 8.33 -19.48
N ARG A 394 -1.98 8.03 -19.46
CA ARG A 394 -1.45 6.71 -19.16
C ARG A 394 -1.25 6.62 -17.66
N SER A 395 -2.03 5.78 -17.00
CA SER A 395 -1.87 5.48 -15.57
C SER A 395 -0.80 4.42 -15.35
N ASP A 396 -0.25 4.36 -14.16
CA ASP A 396 0.71 3.31 -13.79
C ASP A 396 0.03 1.94 -13.68
N HIS A 397 -1.18 1.97 -13.14
CA HIS A 397 -1.97 0.77 -12.91
C HIS A 397 -3.46 1.10 -12.99
N TYR A 398 -4.28 0.09 -13.27
CA TYR A 398 -5.75 0.22 -13.32
C TYR A 398 -6.45 -0.47 -12.16
N LEU A 399 -5.71 -1.18 -11.31
CA LEU A 399 -6.23 -1.90 -10.16
C LEU A 399 -6.10 -1.10 -8.86
N SER A 400 -6.64 -1.67 -7.81
CA SER A 400 -6.77 -1.12 -6.47
C SER A 400 -5.48 -0.54 -5.88
N LEU A 401 -5.62 0.52 -5.09
CA LEU A 401 -4.59 1.13 -4.24
C LEU A 401 -3.91 0.15 -3.26
N ILE A 402 -4.49 -1.01 -3.03
CA ILE A 402 -3.91 -2.05 -2.15
C ILE A 402 -2.56 -2.59 -2.66
N HIS A 403 -2.24 -2.36 -3.92
CA HIS A 403 -1.01 -2.82 -4.56
C HIS A 403 0.02 -1.70 -4.80
N ILE A 404 -0.19 -0.52 -4.26
CA ILE A 404 0.74 0.61 -4.33
C ILE A 404 1.66 0.61 -3.10
#